data_c64022abcbbccebb32657cffa4877df2
#
_entry.id   c64022abcbbccebb32657cffa4877df2
#
_cell.length_a   1.000
_cell.length_b   1.000
_cell.length_c   1.000
_cell.angle_alpha   90.00
_cell.angle_beta   90.00
_cell.angle_gamma   90.00
#
_symmetry.space_group_name_H-M   'P 1'
#
loop_
_entity.id
_entity.type
_entity.pdbx_description
1 polymer ?
#
loop_
_entity_poly.entity_id
_entity_poly.type
_entity_poly.pdbx_seq_one_letter_code
_entity_poly.pdbx_strand_id
1 'polypeptide(L)'
;SSLVYWLAIIMVLVMVVNALGLPQASNVLESLFAYIPNVIAAMFVLVMGMFLANFVSGIIRTAAGNASLPRPEMLEAVSRWAIIIFAATISLRELGIATLLVTTTFNIILGGFCLALALAFGLGGRDAAAKYLNEWQQKHGEQKTTYNKEEIYN
;
A
#
# COMPACT_ATOMS: atom_id res chain seq x y z
N SER A 1 4.90 -1.48 -33.54
CA SER A 1 4.25 -2.07 -34.74
C SER A 1 3.84 -3.53 -34.56
N SER A 2 4.52 -4.34 -33.75
CA SER A 2 4.13 -5.74 -33.51
C SER A 2 2.76 -5.89 -32.85
N LEU A 3 2.38 -4.99 -31.96
CA LEU A 3 1.08 -5.01 -31.31
C LEU A 3 -0.08 -4.76 -32.29
N VAL A 4 0.10 -3.84 -33.22
CA VAL A 4 -0.90 -3.54 -34.27
C VAL A 4 -1.09 -4.73 -35.20
N TYR A 5 0.00 -5.42 -35.55
CA TYR A 5 -0.04 -6.61 -36.34
C TYR A 5 -0.80 -7.75 -35.68
N TRP A 6 -0.52 -8.01 -34.40
CA TRP A 6 -1.25 -9.01 -33.61
C TRP A 6 -2.73 -8.67 -33.45
N LEU A 7 -3.05 -7.39 -33.20
CA LEU A 7 -4.44 -6.93 -33.14
C LEU A 7 -5.18 -7.15 -34.46
N ALA A 8 -4.53 -6.86 -35.59
CA ALA A 8 -5.12 -7.10 -36.92
C ALA A 8 -5.37 -8.58 -37.20
N ILE A 9 -4.41 -9.46 -36.81
CA ILE A 9 -4.60 -10.92 -36.97
C ILE A 9 -5.79 -11.41 -36.14
N ILE A 10 -5.88 -10.99 -34.89
CA ILE A 10 -6.98 -11.39 -34.01
C ILE A 10 -8.31 -10.88 -34.57
N MET A 11 -8.37 -9.65 -35.11
CA MET A 11 -9.57 -9.08 -35.70
C MET A 11 -10.05 -9.88 -36.94
N VAL A 12 -9.11 -10.29 -37.79
CA VAL A 12 -9.41 -11.16 -38.93
C VAL A 12 -9.89 -12.53 -38.46
N LEU A 13 -9.27 -13.08 -37.42
CA LEU A 13 -9.67 -14.37 -36.84
C LEU A 13 -11.11 -14.33 -36.31
N VAL A 14 -11.51 -13.23 -35.64
CA VAL A 14 -12.89 -13.00 -35.18
C VAL A 14 -13.86 -13.00 -36.36
N MET A 15 -13.52 -12.30 -37.46
CA MET A 15 -14.37 -12.25 -38.64
C MET A 15 -14.55 -13.64 -39.26
N VAL A 16 -13.49 -14.43 -39.35
CA VAL A 16 -13.53 -15.80 -39.88
C VAL A 16 -14.39 -16.71 -39.00
N VAL A 17 -14.22 -16.65 -37.68
CA VAL A 17 -15.00 -17.47 -36.74
C VAL A 17 -16.46 -17.09 -36.74
N ASN A 18 -16.80 -15.80 -36.86
CA ASN A 18 -18.18 -15.34 -37.04
C ASN A 18 -18.80 -15.86 -38.36
N ALA A 19 -18.03 -15.89 -39.42
CA ALA A 19 -18.48 -16.41 -40.71
C ALA A 19 -18.74 -17.93 -40.70
N LEU A 20 -18.05 -18.67 -39.81
CA LEU A 20 -18.24 -20.11 -39.61
C LEU A 20 -19.48 -20.45 -38.76
N GLY A 21 -20.18 -19.46 -38.21
CA GLY A 21 -21.36 -19.67 -37.41
C GLY A 21 -21.16 -20.34 -36.06
N LEU A 22 -19.97 -20.15 -35.45
CA LEU A 22 -19.61 -20.67 -34.13
C LEU A 22 -19.77 -19.57 -33.06
N PRO A 23 -20.96 -19.33 -32.51
CA PRO A 23 -21.21 -18.20 -31.60
C PRO A 23 -20.40 -18.27 -30.31
N GLN A 24 -20.08 -19.48 -29.83
CA GLN A 24 -19.28 -19.65 -28.62
C GLN A 24 -17.83 -19.20 -28.78
N ALA A 25 -17.23 -19.46 -29.95
CA ALA A 25 -15.89 -19.02 -30.26
C ALA A 25 -15.82 -17.50 -30.47
N SER A 26 -16.83 -16.89 -31.07
CA SER A 26 -16.92 -15.42 -31.19
C SER A 26 -16.99 -14.73 -29.84
N ASN A 27 -17.79 -15.23 -28.90
CA ASN A 27 -17.92 -14.67 -27.55
C ASN A 27 -16.58 -14.72 -26.79
N VAL A 28 -15.81 -15.79 -26.94
CA VAL A 28 -14.47 -15.90 -26.32
C VAL A 28 -13.52 -14.87 -26.91
N LEU A 29 -13.53 -14.72 -28.23
CA LEU A 29 -12.68 -13.75 -28.92
C LEU A 29 -13.06 -12.30 -28.56
N GLU A 30 -14.34 -11.97 -28.51
CA GLU A 30 -14.82 -10.66 -28.04
C GLU A 30 -14.41 -10.37 -26.60
N SER A 31 -14.49 -11.38 -25.74
CA SER A 31 -14.01 -11.27 -24.35
C SER A 31 -12.52 -11.00 -24.28
N LEU A 32 -11.71 -11.62 -25.14
CA LEU A 32 -10.28 -11.36 -25.24
C LEU A 32 -9.98 -9.92 -25.69
N PHE A 33 -10.77 -9.39 -26.64
CA PHE A 33 -10.63 -8.00 -27.04
C PHE A 33 -10.99 -7.02 -25.93
N ALA A 34 -12.08 -7.29 -25.21
CA ALA A 34 -12.48 -6.51 -24.06
C ALA A 34 -11.46 -6.54 -22.91
N TYR A 35 -10.57 -7.55 -22.90
CA TYR A 35 -9.52 -7.69 -21.90
C TYR A 35 -8.29 -6.80 -22.17
N ILE A 36 -8.03 -6.43 -23.43
CA ILE A 36 -6.86 -5.62 -23.80
C ILE A 36 -6.79 -4.28 -23.07
N PRO A 37 -7.87 -3.48 -22.96
CA PRO A 37 -7.85 -2.25 -22.17
C PRO A 37 -7.46 -2.47 -20.69
N ASN A 38 -7.93 -3.56 -20.10
CA ASN A 38 -7.63 -3.91 -18.72
C ASN A 38 -6.14 -4.24 -18.52
N VAL A 39 -5.53 -4.93 -19.50
CA VAL A 39 -4.08 -5.20 -19.51
C VAL A 39 -3.27 -3.91 -19.59
N ILE A 40 -3.69 -2.98 -20.44
CA ILE A 40 -3.03 -1.67 -20.57
C ILE A 40 -3.16 -0.88 -19.25
N ALA A 41 -4.34 -0.86 -18.65
CA ALA A 41 -4.57 -0.21 -17.36
C ALA A 41 -3.70 -0.84 -16.26
N ALA A 42 -3.62 -2.16 -16.18
CA ALA A 42 -2.78 -2.89 -15.24
C ALA A 42 -1.29 -2.57 -15.40
N MET A 43 -0.80 -2.53 -16.64
CA MET A 43 0.57 -2.12 -16.94
C MET A 43 0.85 -0.68 -16.51
N PHE A 44 -0.08 0.23 -16.78
CA PHE A 44 0.04 1.62 -16.36
C PHE A 44 0.12 1.75 -14.85
N VAL A 45 -0.75 1.07 -14.12
CA VAL A 45 -0.74 1.03 -12.65
C VAL A 45 0.58 0.49 -12.10
N LEU A 46 1.13 -0.58 -12.72
CA LEU A 46 2.41 -1.15 -12.31
C LEU A 46 3.57 -0.17 -12.49
N VAL A 47 3.65 0.47 -13.65
CA VAL A 47 4.70 1.46 -13.95
C VAL A 47 4.61 2.66 -13.00
N MET A 48 3.40 3.20 -12.79
CA MET A 48 3.17 4.28 -11.85
C MET A 48 3.50 3.87 -10.41
N GLY A 49 3.13 2.65 -10.04
CA GLY A 49 3.44 2.09 -8.72
C GLY A 49 4.94 1.96 -8.47
N MET A 50 5.70 1.49 -9.44
CA MET A 50 7.18 1.44 -9.35
C MET A 50 7.79 2.84 -9.24
N PHE A 51 7.27 3.81 -9.99
CA PHE A 51 7.73 5.18 -9.91
C PHE A 51 7.46 5.77 -8.51
N LEU A 52 6.25 5.58 -7.99
CA LEU A 52 5.88 5.99 -6.64
C LEU A 52 6.73 5.28 -5.56
N ALA A 53 6.98 3.99 -5.73
CA ALA A 53 7.80 3.21 -4.80
C ALA A 53 9.22 3.79 -4.69
N ASN A 54 9.84 4.11 -5.83
CA ASN A 54 11.16 4.73 -5.86
C ASN A 54 11.16 6.14 -5.27
N PHE A 55 10.15 6.92 -5.56
CA PHE A 55 10.03 8.29 -5.07
C PHE A 55 9.85 8.34 -3.55
N VAL A 56 8.89 7.57 -3.03
CA VAL A 56 8.59 7.53 -1.58
C VAL A 56 9.75 6.91 -0.80
N SER A 57 10.35 5.83 -1.30
CA SER A 57 11.50 5.21 -0.63
C SER A 57 12.70 6.14 -0.55
N GLY A 58 12.92 6.97 -1.59
CA GLY A 58 13.96 8.00 -1.57
C GLY A 58 13.73 9.07 -0.51
N ILE A 59 12.49 9.54 -0.34
CA ILE A 59 12.11 10.49 0.72
C ILE A 59 12.37 9.86 2.10
N ILE A 60 11.93 8.62 2.30
CA ILE A 60 12.11 7.90 3.57
C ILE A 60 13.60 7.73 3.90
N ARG A 61 14.41 7.35 2.91
CA ARG A 61 15.85 7.24 3.08
C ARG A 61 16.48 8.55 3.55
N THR A 62 16.12 9.65 2.90
CA THR A 62 16.64 10.98 3.25
C THR A 62 16.17 11.40 4.64
N ALA A 63 14.91 11.21 4.96
CA ALA A 63 14.35 11.53 6.27
C ALA A 63 14.99 10.69 7.40
N ALA A 64 15.14 9.38 7.18
CA ALA A 64 15.75 8.47 8.14
C ALA A 64 17.24 8.75 8.34
N GLY A 65 17.97 9.14 7.27
CA GLY A 65 19.36 9.56 7.36
C GLY A 65 19.53 10.81 8.20
N ASN A 66 18.67 11.81 8.03
CA ASN A 66 18.69 13.05 8.81
C ASN A 66 18.31 12.83 10.28
N ALA A 67 17.49 11.83 10.58
CA ALA A 67 17.08 11.48 11.94
C ALA A 67 18.11 10.59 12.68
N SER A 68 19.26 10.30 12.07
CA SER A 68 20.33 9.43 12.63
C SER A 68 19.81 8.06 13.06
N LEU A 69 18.79 7.54 12.37
CA LEU A 69 18.20 6.24 12.69
C LEU A 69 19.15 5.11 12.30
N PRO A 70 19.29 4.09 13.15
CA PRO A 70 20.07 2.91 12.80
C PRO A 70 19.42 2.20 11.61
N ARG A 71 20.15 2.01 10.52
CA ARG A 71 19.76 1.31 9.30
C ARG A 71 18.65 2.00 8.47
N PRO A 72 18.88 3.19 7.93
CA PRO A 72 17.92 3.85 7.02
C PRO A 72 17.62 3.02 5.77
N GLU A 73 18.56 2.18 5.34
CA GLU A 73 18.40 1.28 4.18
C GLU A 73 17.30 0.23 4.37
N MET A 74 17.09 -0.26 5.60
CA MET A 74 16.00 -1.20 5.87
C MET A 74 14.63 -0.53 5.74
N LEU A 75 14.49 0.69 6.23
CA LEU A 75 13.24 1.46 6.12
C LEU A 75 12.93 1.79 4.66
N GLU A 76 13.94 2.17 3.88
CA GLU A 76 13.82 2.36 2.43
C GLU A 76 13.34 1.07 1.75
N ALA A 77 14.01 -0.06 2.00
CA ALA A 77 13.67 -1.33 1.38
C ALA A 77 12.25 -1.81 1.74
N VAL A 78 11.88 -1.74 3.01
CA VAL A 78 10.54 -2.14 3.48
C VAL A 78 9.46 -1.28 2.83
N SER A 79 9.64 0.03 2.79
CA SER A 79 8.68 0.95 2.17
C SER A 79 8.55 0.71 0.68
N ARG A 80 9.67 0.50 -0.01
CA ARG A 80 9.69 0.21 -1.44
C ARG A 80 8.95 -1.08 -1.76
N TRP A 81 9.25 -2.17 -1.06
CA TRP A 81 8.57 -3.44 -1.25
C TRP A 81 7.08 -3.37 -0.93
N ALA A 82 6.71 -2.67 0.15
CA ALA A 82 5.31 -2.48 0.50
C ALA A 82 4.53 -1.80 -0.64
N ILE A 83 5.06 -0.72 -1.22
CA ILE A 83 4.41 -0.01 -2.32
C ILE A 83 4.36 -0.87 -3.59
N ILE A 84 5.42 -1.63 -3.91
CA ILE A 84 5.45 -2.53 -5.07
C ILE A 84 4.40 -3.64 -4.93
N ILE A 85 4.28 -4.26 -3.76
CA ILE A 85 3.27 -5.30 -3.49
C ILE A 85 1.87 -4.70 -3.62
N PHE A 86 1.66 -3.48 -3.12
CA PHE A 86 0.39 -2.78 -3.24
C PHE A 86 0.03 -2.49 -4.71
N ALA A 87 0.98 -1.96 -5.48
CA ALA A 87 0.81 -1.69 -6.90
C ALA A 87 0.54 -2.98 -7.70
N ALA A 88 1.25 -4.07 -7.40
CA ALA A 88 1.02 -5.36 -8.02
C ALA A 88 -0.40 -5.89 -7.73
N THR A 89 -0.88 -5.74 -6.49
CA THR A 89 -2.24 -6.15 -6.11
C THR A 89 -3.31 -5.37 -6.87
N ILE A 90 -3.14 -4.05 -7.01
CA ILE A 90 -4.05 -3.21 -7.80
C ILE A 90 -4.01 -3.62 -9.28
N SER A 91 -2.81 -3.86 -9.83
CA SER A 91 -2.63 -4.31 -11.21
C SER A 91 -3.33 -5.65 -11.47
N LEU A 92 -3.21 -6.64 -10.57
CA LEU A 92 -3.94 -7.90 -10.66
C LEU A 92 -5.46 -7.71 -10.63
N ARG A 93 -5.94 -6.74 -9.88
CA ARG A 93 -7.35 -6.38 -9.82
C ARG A 93 -7.83 -5.82 -11.15
N GLU A 94 -7.06 -4.95 -11.80
CA GLU A 94 -7.39 -4.40 -13.13
C GLU A 94 -7.44 -5.50 -14.21
N LEU A 95 -6.61 -6.54 -14.08
CA LEU A 95 -6.66 -7.71 -14.96
C LEU A 95 -7.93 -8.55 -14.80
N GLY A 96 -8.76 -8.30 -13.76
CA GLY A 96 -9.98 -9.07 -13.52
C GLY A 96 -9.75 -10.54 -13.13
N ILE A 97 -8.50 -10.96 -12.93
CA ILE A 97 -8.14 -12.33 -12.56
C ILE A 97 -8.46 -12.54 -11.09
N ALA A 98 -9.42 -13.42 -10.81
CA ALA A 98 -9.81 -13.84 -9.46
C ALA A 98 -9.95 -12.66 -8.47
N THR A 99 -10.54 -11.57 -8.93
CA THR A 99 -10.60 -10.28 -8.22
C THR A 99 -11.10 -10.42 -6.78
N LEU A 100 -12.07 -11.31 -6.58
CA LEU A 100 -12.65 -11.56 -5.25
C LEU A 100 -11.64 -12.24 -4.33
N LEU A 101 -10.95 -13.28 -4.79
CA LEU A 101 -9.97 -14.02 -3.98
C LEU A 101 -8.74 -13.16 -3.65
N VAL A 102 -8.18 -12.48 -4.66
CA VAL A 102 -7.01 -11.61 -4.48
C VAL A 102 -7.34 -10.46 -3.53
N THR A 103 -8.47 -9.78 -3.74
CA THR A 103 -8.87 -8.65 -2.90
C THR A 103 -9.16 -9.08 -1.47
N THR A 104 -9.88 -10.21 -1.29
CA THR A 104 -10.21 -10.72 0.05
C THR A 104 -8.96 -11.14 0.80
N THR A 105 -8.08 -11.92 0.16
CA THR A 105 -6.82 -12.36 0.77
C THR A 105 -5.93 -11.17 1.14
N PHE A 106 -5.78 -10.21 0.24
CA PHE A 106 -5.01 -9.00 0.50
C PHE A 106 -5.58 -8.19 1.67
N ASN A 107 -6.90 -8.00 1.72
CA ASN A 107 -7.56 -7.27 2.81
C ASN A 107 -7.37 -7.97 4.16
N ILE A 108 -7.42 -9.31 4.20
CA ILE A 108 -7.20 -10.08 5.43
C ILE A 108 -5.75 -9.92 5.91
N ILE A 109 -4.79 -10.07 5.01
CA ILE A 109 -3.36 -9.93 5.34
C ILE A 109 -3.06 -8.50 5.80
N LEU A 110 -3.53 -7.51 5.04
CA LEU A 110 -3.33 -6.10 5.38
C LEU A 110 -4.01 -5.72 6.69
N GLY A 111 -5.26 -6.17 6.89
CA GLY A 111 -6.00 -5.96 8.13
C GLY A 111 -5.30 -6.59 9.34
N GLY A 112 -4.83 -7.83 9.20
CA GLY A 112 -4.03 -8.51 10.24
C GLY A 112 -2.73 -7.78 10.56
N PHE A 113 -2.04 -7.29 9.54
CA PHE A 113 -0.81 -6.53 9.71
C PHE A 113 -1.05 -5.18 10.38
N CYS A 114 -2.08 -4.44 9.95
CA CYS A 114 -2.49 -3.18 10.60
C CYS A 114 -2.89 -3.39 12.07
N LEU A 115 -3.62 -4.46 12.36
CA LEU A 115 -4.01 -4.82 13.71
C LEU A 115 -2.78 -5.16 14.57
N ALA A 116 -1.84 -5.94 14.04
CA ALA A 116 -0.59 -6.27 14.73
C ALA A 116 0.24 -5.02 15.04
N LEU A 117 0.36 -4.09 14.08
CA LEU A 117 1.02 -2.80 14.30
C LEU A 117 0.29 -1.95 15.34
N ALA A 118 -1.03 -1.85 15.26
CA ALA A 118 -1.83 -1.09 16.21
C ALA A 118 -1.66 -1.63 17.65
N LEU A 119 -1.64 -2.95 17.82
CA LEU A 119 -1.38 -3.57 19.10
C LEU A 119 0.07 -3.36 19.57
N ALA A 120 1.04 -3.50 18.69
CA ALA A 120 2.44 -3.30 19.02
C ALA A 120 2.72 -1.86 19.47
N PHE A 121 2.20 -0.87 18.75
CA PHE A 121 2.34 0.54 19.13
C PHE A 121 1.45 0.92 20.33
N GLY A 122 0.23 0.37 20.40
CA GLY A 122 -0.70 0.61 21.51
C GLY A 122 -0.17 0.08 22.84
N LEU A 123 0.28 -1.17 22.87
CA LEU A 123 0.83 -1.79 24.08
C LEU A 123 2.24 -1.29 24.40
N GLY A 124 3.10 -1.15 23.38
CA GLY A 124 4.46 -0.65 23.55
C GLY A 124 4.54 0.84 23.92
N GLY A 125 3.58 1.64 23.45
CA GLY A 125 3.49 3.07 23.76
C GLY A 125 2.88 3.38 25.14
N ARG A 126 2.20 2.41 25.76
CA ARG A 126 1.53 2.59 27.06
C ARG A 126 2.51 3.01 28.16
N ASP A 127 3.65 2.36 28.24
CA ASP A 127 4.65 2.63 29.27
C ASP A 127 5.34 3.98 29.06
N ALA A 128 5.57 4.37 27.81
CA ALA A 128 6.10 5.69 27.46
C ALA A 128 5.08 6.79 27.83
N ALA A 129 3.81 6.61 27.49
CA ALA A 129 2.76 7.56 27.84
C ALA A 129 2.58 7.70 29.37
N ALA A 130 2.61 6.59 30.10
CA ALA A 130 2.53 6.60 31.57
C ALA A 130 3.72 7.36 32.18
N LYS A 131 4.92 7.22 31.64
CA LYS A 131 6.12 7.91 32.11
C LYS A 131 6.02 9.43 31.89
N TYR A 132 5.55 9.86 30.73
CA TYR A 132 5.32 11.29 30.43
C TYR A 132 4.24 11.90 31.33
N LEU A 133 3.15 11.18 31.59
CA LEU A 133 2.10 11.64 32.49
C LEU A 133 2.58 11.77 33.93
N ASN A 134 3.37 10.82 34.43
CA ASN A 134 3.93 10.87 35.78
C ASN A 134 4.92 12.03 35.95
N GLU A 135 5.79 12.30 34.95
CA GLU A 135 6.71 13.44 34.98
C GLU A 135 5.94 14.78 34.98
N TRP A 136 4.83 14.84 34.22
CA TRP A 136 3.98 16.04 34.18
C TRP A 136 3.26 16.29 35.49
N GLN A 137 2.77 15.23 36.15
CA GLN A 137 2.13 15.32 37.47
C GLN A 137 3.12 15.71 38.56
N GLN A 138 4.34 15.21 38.56
CA GLN A 138 5.39 15.58 39.50
C GLN A 138 5.74 17.06 39.41
N LYS A 139 5.92 17.59 38.20
CA LYS A 139 6.21 19.03 38.00
C LYS A 139 5.12 19.94 38.49
N HIS A 140 3.84 19.55 38.41
CA HIS A 140 2.72 20.34 38.85
C HIS A 140 2.42 20.13 40.37
N GLY A 141 2.81 18.98 40.92
CA GLY A 141 2.70 18.70 42.36
C GLY A 141 3.67 19.53 43.20
N GLU A 142 4.92 19.68 42.76
CA GLU A 142 5.94 20.47 43.45
C GLU A 142 5.60 21.96 43.49
N GLN A 143 4.99 22.52 42.47
CA GLN A 143 4.57 23.92 42.48
C GLN A 143 3.48 24.22 43.52
N LYS A 144 2.57 23.30 43.74
CA LYS A 144 1.51 23.47 44.78
C LYS A 144 2.07 23.40 46.19
N THR A 145 3.09 22.57 46.43
CA THR A 145 3.67 22.39 47.75
C THR A 145 4.55 23.59 48.12
N THR A 146 5.17 24.26 47.18
CA THR A 146 5.97 25.47 47.41
C THR A 146 5.09 26.65 47.73
N TYR A 147 3.97 26.83 47.05
CA TYR A 147 3.00 27.89 47.30
C TYR A 147 2.38 27.78 48.72
N ASN A 148 2.08 26.59 49.16
CA ASN A 148 1.45 26.37 50.45
C ASN A 148 2.44 26.55 51.63
N LYS A 149 3.75 26.40 51.39
CA LYS A 149 4.79 26.66 52.39
C LYS A 149 5.02 28.15 52.61
N GLU A 150 4.93 28.97 51.58
CA GLU A 150 5.14 30.42 51.69
C GLU A 150 3.98 31.13 52.42
N GLU A 151 2.73 30.59 52.33
CA GLU A 151 1.57 31.13 53.07
C GLU A 151 1.59 30.82 54.58
N ILE A 152 2.31 29.80 55.00
CA ILE A 152 2.36 29.40 56.43
C ILE A 152 3.43 30.20 57.21
N TYR A 153 4.41 30.79 56.53
CA TYR A 153 5.50 31.55 57.14
C TYR A 153 5.34 33.08 57.10
N ASN A 154 4.22 33.60 56.56
CA ASN A 154 3.85 35.01 56.59
C ASN A 154 2.64 35.22 57.52
#